data_f1eb32eb652461885b0b773d371a5cfd
#
_entry.id   f1eb32eb652461885b0b773d371a5cfd
#
_cell.length_a   1.000
_cell.length_b   1.000
_cell.length_c   1.000
_cell.angle_alpha   90.00
_cell.angle_beta   90.00
_cell.angle_gamma   90.00
#
_symmetry.space_group_name_H-M   'P 1'
#
loop_
_entity.id
_entity.type
_entity.pdbx_description
1 polymer ?
#
loop_
_entity_poly.entity_id
_entity_poly.type
_entity_poly.pdbx_seq_one_letter_code
_entity_poly.pdbx_strand_id
1 'polypeptide(L)'
;MKTIDLANCLTALVFFMFAVIFSSSSFAGDADDVMAVIQQYGDLEGDLEAQANLMRSDRVHIVGGNRQTNQAKNREIQLATRNRQEALNGGKTEYITTIEDLDVSIHGDVAVASFKQWWNIYPAGQEAILSAPTWLTLVLVKDGSGWFIKHTHASPVSVN
;
A
#
# COMPACT_ATOMS: atom_id res chain seq x y z
N MET A 1 -4.44 -60.35 19.38
CA MET A 1 -3.53 -59.45 18.60
C MET A 1 -4.35 -58.79 17.51
N LYS A 2 -4.59 -57.48 17.60
CA LYS A 2 -5.31 -56.73 16.55
C LYS A 2 -4.27 -56.26 15.52
N THR A 3 -4.37 -56.74 14.29
CA THR A 3 -3.58 -56.30 13.17
C THR A 3 -4.00 -54.86 12.82
N ILE A 4 -3.07 -53.92 12.95
CA ILE A 4 -3.26 -52.55 12.52
C ILE A 4 -3.15 -52.53 10.98
N ASP A 5 -4.23 -52.13 10.32
CA ASP A 5 -4.35 -52.12 8.88
C ASP A 5 -3.44 -51.03 8.30
N LEU A 6 -2.31 -51.42 7.72
CA LEU A 6 -1.28 -50.52 7.17
C LEU A 6 -1.82 -49.61 6.05
N ALA A 7 -2.91 -50.00 5.41
CA ALA A 7 -3.54 -49.27 4.33
C ALA A 7 -4.17 -47.93 4.82
N ASN A 8 -4.75 -47.96 6.04
CA ASN A 8 -5.35 -46.73 6.62
C ASN A 8 -4.32 -45.72 7.12
N CYS A 9 -3.11 -46.18 7.50
CA CYS A 9 -2.03 -45.28 7.92
C CYS A 9 -1.40 -44.55 6.73
N LEU A 10 -1.30 -45.19 5.57
CA LEU A 10 -0.73 -44.58 4.36
C LEU A 10 -1.65 -43.50 3.77
N THR A 11 -2.98 -43.74 3.82
CA THR A 11 -3.97 -42.78 3.32
C THR A 11 -4.01 -41.50 4.18
N ALA A 12 -3.88 -41.63 5.50
CA ALA A 12 -3.83 -40.48 6.41
C ALA A 12 -2.56 -39.65 6.23
N LEU A 13 -1.41 -40.30 5.94
CA LEU A 13 -0.14 -39.61 5.72
C LEU A 13 -0.13 -38.83 4.40
N VAL A 14 -0.74 -39.35 3.34
CA VAL A 14 -0.86 -38.71 2.03
C VAL A 14 -1.79 -37.49 2.11
N PHE A 15 -2.90 -37.55 2.87
CA PHE A 15 -3.81 -36.44 3.09
C PHE A 15 -3.16 -35.30 3.89
N PHE A 16 -2.29 -35.61 4.86
CA PHE A 16 -1.59 -34.60 5.65
C PHE A 16 -0.49 -33.90 4.85
N MET A 17 0.20 -34.64 3.95
CA MET A 17 1.19 -34.01 3.04
C MET A 17 0.54 -33.10 1.99
N PHE A 18 -0.67 -33.42 1.50
CA PHE A 18 -1.36 -32.56 0.53
C PHE A 18 -1.87 -31.25 1.14
N ALA A 19 -2.25 -31.25 2.43
CA ALA A 19 -2.74 -30.05 3.12
C ALA A 19 -1.63 -29.01 3.36
N VAL A 20 -0.36 -29.41 3.46
CA VAL A 20 0.78 -28.50 3.69
C VAL A 20 1.22 -27.79 2.40
N ILE A 21 0.98 -28.38 1.22
CA ILE A 21 1.40 -27.80 -0.07
C ILE A 21 0.46 -26.65 -0.53
N PHE A 22 -0.80 -26.61 -0.07
CA PHE A 22 -1.75 -25.56 -0.45
C PHE A 22 -1.60 -24.25 0.34
N SER A 23 -0.85 -24.24 1.45
CA SER A 23 -0.72 -23.05 2.29
C SER A 23 0.34 -22.06 1.79
N SER A 24 1.30 -22.48 0.97
CA SER A 24 2.40 -21.63 0.52
C SER A 24 2.08 -20.79 -0.73
N SER A 25 1.11 -21.20 -1.55
CA SER A 25 0.74 -20.44 -2.75
C SER A 25 -0.15 -19.23 -2.45
N SER A 26 -0.85 -19.21 -1.31
CA SER A 26 -1.69 -18.08 -0.92
C SER A 26 -0.86 -16.87 -0.49
N PHE A 27 0.25 -17.08 0.22
CA PHE A 27 1.08 -15.97 0.72
C PHE A 27 1.90 -15.27 -0.36
N ALA A 28 2.36 -16.00 -1.39
CA ALA A 28 3.06 -15.38 -2.52
C ALA A 28 2.11 -14.47 -3.32
N GLY A 29 0.88 -14.91 -3.58
CA GLY A 29 -0.14 -14.10 -4.24
C GLY A 29 -0.53 -12.85 -3.45
N ASP A 30 -0.65 -12.97 -2.11
CA ASP A 30 -0.96 -11.83 -1.25
C ASP A 30 0.14 -10.78 -1.24
N ALA A 31 1.41 -11.17 -1.30
CA ALA A 31 2.51 -10.22 -1.39
C ALA A 31 2.50 -9.46 -2.72
N ASP A 32 2.25 -10.17 -3.83
CA ASP A 32 2.13 -9.56 -5.16
C ASP A 32 0.94 -8.60 -5.23
N ASP A 33 -0.21 -8.97 -4.65
CA ASP A 33 -1.40 -8.12 -4.58
C ASP A 33 -1.13 -6.85 -3.76
N VAL A 34 -0.44 -6.97 -2.62
CA VAL A 34 -0.05 -5.82 -1.80
C VAL A 34 0.93 -4.91 -2.55
N MET A 35 1.93 -5.46 -3.22
CA MET A 35 2.87 -4.69 -4.05
C MET A 35 2.15 -3.95 -5.17
N ALA A 36 1.15 -4.59 -5.80
CA ALA A 36 0.34 -3.95 -6.84
C ALA A 36 -0.47 -2.76 -6.28
N VAL A 37 -1.06 -2.88 -5.09
CA VAL A 37 -1.76 -1.75 -4.42
C VAL A 37 -0.79 -0.62 -4.11
N ILE A 38 0.43 -0.91 -3.66
CA ILE A 38 1.45 0.10 -3.36
C ILE A 38 1.89 0.81 -4.64
N GLN A 39 2.11 0.07 -5.73
CA GLN A 39 2.45 0.67 -7.02
C GLN A 39 1.32 1.59 -7.52
N GLN A 40 0.07 1.12 -7.48
CA GLN A 40 -1.09 1.94 -7.83
C GLN A 40 -1.22 3.18 -6.95
N TYR A 41 -0.90 3.08 -5.65
CA TYR A 41 -0.90 4.23 -4.76
C TYR A 41 0.05 5.34 -5.24
N GLY A 42 1.23 4.97 -5.73
CA GLY A 42 2.16 5.91 -6.35
C GLY A 42 1.68 6.44 -7.69
N ASP A 43 1.24 5.55 -8.58
CA ASP A 43 0.82 5.89 -9.96
C ASP A 43 -0.40 6.83 -9.99
N LEU A 44 -1.30 6.68 -9.01
CA LEU A 44 -2.51 7.49 -8.87
C LEU A 44 -2.32 8.79 -8.09
N GLU A 45 -1.08 9.20 -7.83
CA GLU A 45 -0.81 10.46 -7.11
C GLU A 45 -1.40 11.69 -7.83
N GLY A 46 -1.51 11.65 -9.14
CA GLY A 46 -2.18 12.68 -9.94
C GLY A 46 -3.71 12.65 -9.86
N ASP A 47 -4.31 11.53 -9.44
CA ASP A 47 -5.76 11.31 -9.35
C ASP A 47 -6.15 10.86 -7.94
N LEU A 48 -6.33 11.82 -7.04
CA LEU A 48 -6.68 11.56 -5.64
C LEU A 48 -8.06 10.90 -5.45
N GLU A 49 -8.97 11.03 -6.42
CA GLU A 49 -10.25 10.35 -6.38
C GLU A 49 -10.08 8.85 -6.62
N ALA A 50 -9.33 8.46 -7.64
CA ALA A 50 -8.99 7.08 -7.92
C ALA A 50 -8.10 6.49 -6.81
N GLN A 51 -7.10 7.23 -6.34
CA GLN A 51 -6.20 6.82 -5.25
C GLN A 51 -6.97 6.53 -3.95
N ALA A 52 -8.03 7.29 -3.66
CA ALA A 52 -8.85 7.10 -2.46
C ALA A 52 -9.55 5.72 -2.41
N ASN A 53 -9.78 5.07 -3.55
CA ASN A 53 -10.38 3.73 -3.60
C ASN A 53 -9.42 2.64 -3.08
N LEU A 54 -8.13 2.92 -3.00
CA LEU A 54 -7.13 2.02 -2.40
C LEU A 54 -7.10 2.10 -0.87
N MET A 55 -7.90 2.99 -0.28
CA MET A 55 -7.81 3.33 1.14
C MET A 55 -9.10 3.02 1.89
N ARG A 56 -8.97 2.58 3.13
CA ARG A 56 -10.11 2.47 4.05
C ARG A 56 -10.63 3.85 4.42
N SER A 57 -11.95 3.97 4.59
CA SER A 57 -12.59 5.22 5.04
C SER A 57 -12.09 5.69 6.42
N ASP A 58 -11.71 4.74 7.26
CA ASP A 58 -11.15 4.94 8.60
C ASP A 58 -9.61 4.86 8.63
N ARG A 59 -8.95 5.16 7.49
CA ARG A 59 -7.49 5.24 7.40
C ARG A 59 -6.93 6.27 8.38
N VAL A 60 -5.83 5.92 9.02
CA VAL A 60 -4.98 6.85 9.76
C VAL A 60 -3.83 7.30 8.87
N HIS A 61 -3.64 8.60 8.72
CA HIS A 61 -2.53 9.19 7.97
C HIS A 61 -1.71 10.09 8.89
N ILE A 62 -0.41 9.82 9.00
CA ILE A 62 0.54 10.61 9.78
C ILE A 62 1.62 11.13 8.85
N VAL A 63 1.76 12.44 8.76
CA VAL A 63 2.78 13.11 7.97
C VAL A 63 3.18 14.44 8.62
N GLY A 64 4.49 14.73 8.70
CA GLY A 64 5.00 15.99 9.23
C GLY A 64 4.48 16.33 10.64
N GLY A 65 4.27 15.31 11.50
CA GLY A 65 3.72 15.48 12.84
C GLY A 65 2.20 15.66 12.92
N ASN A 66 1.50 15.72 11.79
CA ASN A 66 0.04 15.81 11.73
C ASN A 66 -0.58 14.42 11.61
N ARG A 67 -1.63 14.16 12.40
CA ARG A 67 -2.42 12.92 12.36
C ARG A 67 -3.83 13.21 11.86
N GLN A 68 -4.23 12.50 10.80
CA GLN A 68 -5.56 12.59 10.20
C GLN A 68 -6.23 11.22 10.26
N THR A 69 -7.50 11.15 10.62
CA THR A 69 -8.27 9.92 10.83
C THR A 69 -9.54 9.85 10.01
N ASN A 70 -9.82 10.85 9.21
CA ASN A 70 -10.98 10.91 8.31
C ASN A 70 -10.48 11.03 6.87
N GLN A 71 -10.52 9.90 6.14
CA GLN A 71 -10.01 9.81 4.78
C GLN A 71 -10.76 10.74 3.81
N ALA A 72 -12.09 10.83 3.92
CA ALA A 72 -12.88 11.70 3.06
C ALA A 72 -12.52 13.18 3.26
N LYS A 73 -12.39 13.61 4.52
CA LYS A 73 -12.00 14.98 4.84
C LYS A 73 -10.56 15.30 4.41
N ASN A 74 -9.66 14.34 4.57
CA ASN A 74 -8.27 14.49 4.11
C ASN A 74 -8.22 14.69 2.59
N ARG A 75 -8.94 13.85 1.83
CA ARG A 75 -9.04 13.98 0.37
C ARG A 75 -9.61 15.33 -0.05
N GLU A 76 -10.71 15.76 0.58
CA GLU A 76 -11.34 17.07 0.32
C GLU A 76 -10.33 18.22 0.46
N ILE A 77 -9.54 18.23 1.55
CA ILE A 77 -8.53 19.25 1.81
C ILE A 77 -7.41 19.19 0.75
N GLN A 78 -6.95 18.01 0.40
CA GLN A 78 -5.89 17.84 -0.61
C GLN A 78 -6.37 18.30 -1.99
N LEU A 79 -7.59 17.93 -2.41
CA LEU A 79 -8.17 18.37 -3.68
C LEU A 79 -8.35 19.88 -3.73
N ALA A 80 -8.89 20.49 -2.66
CA ALA A 80 -9.05 21.93 -2.60
C ALA A 80 -7.70 22.67 -2.71
N THR A 81 -6.66 22.13 -2.06
CA THR A 81 -5.30 22.70 -2.11
C THR A 81 -4.72 22.60 -3.51
N ARG A 82 -4.82 21.43 -4.17
CA ARG A 82 -4.32 21.24 -5.54
C ARG A 82 -5.07 22.10 -6.54
N ASN A 83 -6.40 22.13 -6.51
CA ASN A 83 -7.20 22.96 -7.39
C ASN A 83 -6.86 24.45 -7.27
N ARG A 84 -6.65 24.92 -6.04
CA ARG A 84 -6.19 26.31 -5.82
C ARG A 84 -4.82 26.56 -6.43
N GLN A 85 -3.88 25.64 -6.26
CA GLN A 85 -2.52 25.79 -6.80
C GLN A 85 -2.53 25.76 -8.33
N GLU A 86 -3.29 24.86 -8.95
CA GLU A 86 -3.46 24.78 -10.40
C GLU A 86 -4.08 26.05 -10.97
N ALA A 87 -5.09 26.61 -10.27
CA ALA A 87 -5.69 27.89 -10.69
C ALA A 87 -4.68 29.06 -10.64
N LEU A 88 -3.80 29.09 -9.62
CA LEU A 88 -2.75 30.09 -9.50
C LEU A 88 -1.66 29.94 -10.56
N ASN A 89 -1.34 28.71 -10.94
CA ASN A 89 -0.31 28.38 -11.93
C ASN A 89 -0.84 28.44 -13.38
N GLY A 90 -2.15 28.60 -13.57
CA GLY A 90 -2.78 28.66 -14.89
C GLY A 90 -2.88 27.32 -15.62
N GLY A 91 -2.74 26.17 -14.94
CA GLY A 91 -2.84 24.85 -15.54
C GLY A 91 -2.66 23.72 -14.56
N LYS A 92 -2.81 22.49 -15.09
CA LYS A 92 -2.69 21.25 -14.32
C LYS A 92 -1.26 21.03 -13.83
N THR A 93 -1.18 20.39 -12.66
CA THR A 93 0.08 19.93 -12.07
C THR A 93 0.22 18.44 -12.33
N GLU A 94 1.38 18.02 -12.84
CA GLU A 94 1.74 16.61 -12.95
C GLU A 94 2.48 16.17 -11.69
N TYR A 95 2.17 14.96 -11.22
CA TYR A 95 2.80 14.34 -10.07
C TYR A 95 3.45 13.03 -10.51
N ILE A 96 4.75 12.91 -10.29
CA ILE A 96 5.51 11.68 -10.60
C ILE A 96 6.06 11.11 -9.31
N THR A 97 5.62 9.91 -8.98
CA THR A 97 6.06 9.18 -7.79
C THR A 97 6.97 8.03 -8.20
N THR A 98 8.12 7.91 -7.54
CA THR A 98 9.01 6.75 -7.67
C THR A 98 9.08 6.02 -6.33
N ILE A 99 8.96 4.70 -6.35
CA ILE A 99 9.03 3.82 -5.18
C ILE A 99 10.31 3.00 -5.27
N GLU A 100 11.10 3.02 -4.21
CA GLU A 100 12.37 2.31 -4.07
C GLU A 100 12.42 1.55 -2.74
N ASP A 101 13.25 0.53 -2.65
CA ASP A 101 13.52 -0.25 -1.44
C ASP A 101 12.22 -0.79 -0.80
N LEU A 102 11.31 -1.31 -1.62
CA LEU A 102 10.04 -1.86 -1.15
C LEU A 102 10.26 -3.19 -0.43
N ASP A 103 9.86 -3.24 0.83
CA ASP A 103 9.78 -4.44 1.67
C ASP A 103 8.35 -4.67 2.12
N VAL A 104 7.85 -5.92 2.01
CA VAL A 104 6.48 -6.32 2.34
C VAL A 104 6.49 -7.55 3.23
N SER A 105 5.79 -7.48 4.35
CA SER A 105 5.57 -8.60 5.26
C SER A 105 4.07 -8.88 5.40
N ILE A 106 3.65 -10.13 5.20
CA ILE A 106 2.26 -10.59 5.30
C ILE A 106 2.03 -11.31 6.62
N HIS A 107 0.97 -10.95 7.34
CA HIS A 107 0.56 -11.50 8.62
C HIS A 107 -0.95 -11.82 8.60
N GLY A 108 -1.33 -12.91 7.94
CA GLY A 108 -2.75 -13.24 7.70
C GLY A 108 -3.42 -12.17 6.84
N ASP A 109 -4.47 -11.54 7.35
CA ASP A 109 -5.21 -10.49 6.66
C ASP A 109 -4.61 -9.08 6.88
N VAL A 110 -3.38 -8.99 7.38
CA VAL A 110 -2.66 -7.73 7.57
C VAL A 110 -1.32 -7.78 6.85
N ALA A 111 -0.99 -6.72 6.13
CA ALA A 111 0.32 -6.52 5.54
C ALA A 111 0.97 -5.26 6.11
N VAL A 112 2.28 -5.31 6.30
CA VAL A 112 3.10 -4.15 6.61
C VAL A 112 4.10 -3.97 5.47
N ALA A 113 4.15 -2.76 4.92
CA ALA A 113 5.10 -2.42 3.86
C ALA A 113 5.89 -1.18 4.25
N SER A 114 7.16 -1.16 3.88
CA SER A 114 8.01 0.02 3.99
C SER A 114 8.75 0.26 2.69
N PHE A 115 8.91 1.52 2.31
CA PHE A 115 9.60 1.91 1.08
C PHE A 115 10.05 3.36 1.12
N LYS A 116 10.98 3.74 0.25
CA LYS A 116 11.28 5.12 -0.08
C LYS A 116 10.37 5.61 -1.18
N GLN A 117 9.84 6.80 -1.00
CA GLN A 117 9.07 7.51 -2.02
C GLN A 117 9.76 8.80 -2.40
N TRP A 118 9.94 9.00 -3.72
CA TRP A 118 10.24 10.27 -4.32
C TRP A 118 8.96 10.86 -4.88
N TRP A 119 8.64 12.07 -4.50
CA TRP A 119 7.41 12.74 -4.91
C TRP A 119 7.74 14.03 -5.64
N ASN A 120 7.85 13.96 -6.96
CA ASN A 120 8.20 15.08 -7.81
C ASN A 120 6.95 15.74 -8.38
N ILE A 121 6.93 17.05 -8.37
CA ILE A 121 5.79 17.88 -8.74
C ILE A 121 6.20 18.76 -9.91
N TYR A 122 5.42 18.76 -10.97
CA TYR A 122 5.63 19.55 -12.18
C TYR A 122 4.45 20.50 -12.38
N PRO A 123 4.46 21.70 -11.74
CA PRO A 123 3.38 22.67 -11.88
C PRO A 123 3.40 23.29 -13.28
N ALA A 124 2.22 23.61 -13.83
CA ALA A 124 2.12 24.27 -15.12
C ALA A 124 2.86 25.61 -15.12
N GLY A 125 3.72 25.83 -16.13
CA GLY A 125 4.45 27.08 -16.30
C GLY A 125 5.47 27.43 -15.20
N GLN A 126 5.81 26.49 -14.33
CA GLN A 126 6.76 26.65 -13.24
C GLN A 126 7.91 25.64 -13.36
N GLU A 127 8.99 25.87 -12.63
CA GLU A 127 10.05 24.88 -12.48
C GLU A 127 9.56 23.66 -11.69
N ALA A 128 10.10 22.49 -12.00
CA ALA A 128 9.81 21.25 -11.27
C ALA A 128 10.26 21.36 -9.81
N ILE A 129 9.43 20.85 -8.90
CA ILE A 129 9.74 20.72 -7.49
C ILE A 129 10.16 19.27 -7.26
N LEU A 130 11.47 19.06 -7.16
CA LEU A 130 12.03 17.73 -6.86
C LEU A 130 12.10 17.55 -5.34
N SER A 131 11.34 16.59 -4.81
CA SER A 131 11.30 16.38 -3.36
C SER A 131 12.50 15.54 -2.89
N ALA A 132 12.91 15.74 -1.65
CA ALA A 132 13.76 14.79 -0.97
C ALA A 132 12.98 13.48 -0.72
N PRO A 133 13.65 12.32 -0.68
CA PRO A 133 12.98 11.06 -0.45
C PRO A 133 12.37 11.01 0.95
N THR A 134 11.27 10.28 1.06
CA THR A 134 10.53 10.08 2.30
C THR A 134 10.36 8.58 2.54
N TRP A 135 10.65 8.09 3.76
CA TRP A 135 10.25 6.76 4.16
C TRP A 135 8.75 6.72 4.40
N LEU A 136 8.08 5.79 3.73
CA LEU A 136 6.69 5.45 4.01
C LEU A 136 6.60 4.09 4.68
N THR A 137 5.71 4.01 5.67
CA THR A 137 5.22 2.74 6.22
C THR A 137 3.73 2.68 5.98
N LEU A 138 3.28 1.64 5.29
CA LEU A 138 1.86 1.34 5.09
C LEU A 138 1.48 0.11 5.90
N VAL A 139 0.30 0.15 6.52
CA VAL A 139 -0.39 -1.05 6.98
C VAL A 139 -1.60 -1.23 6.07
N LEU A 140 -1.68 -2.40 5.44
CA LEU A 140 -2.82 -2.78 4.63
C LEU A 140 -3.62 -3.86 5.35
N VAL A 141 -4.91 -3.90 5.08
CA VAL A 141 -5.83 -4.93 5.57
C VAL A 141 -6.55 -5.55 4.39
N LYS A 142 -6.67 -6.88 4.44
CA LYS A 142 -7.44 -7.65 3.46
C LYS A 142 -8.89 -7.73 3.91
N ASP A 143 -9.82 -7.44 3.01
CA ASP A 143 -11.22 -7.81 3.16
C ASP A 143 -11.67 -8.54 1.89
N GLY A 144 -12.89 -9.05 1.86
CA GLY A 144 -13.34 -9.94 0.77
C GLY A 144 -13.16 -9.41 -0.65
N SER A 145 -12.86 -8.14 -0.85
CA SER A 145 -12.65 -7.49 -2.14
C SER A 145 -11.18 -7.18 -2.47
N GLY A 146 -10.25 -7.40 -1.55
CA GLY A 146 -8.82 -7.18 -1.78
C GLY A 146 -8.07 -6.51 -0.63
N TRP A 147 -6.91 -5.95 -0.92
CA TRP A 147 -6.07 -5.26 0.03
C TRP A 147 -6.30 -3.74 0.01
N PHE A 148 -6.44 -3.13 1.21
CA PHE A 148 -6.71 -1.69 1.36
C PHE A 148 -5.78 -1.06 2.38
N ILE A 149 -5.31 0.16 2.08
CA ILE A 149 -4.44 0.94 2.97
C ILE A 149 -5.25 1.42 4.19
N LYS A 150 -4.87 0.93 5.36
CA LYS A 150 -5.46 1.26 6.67
C LYS A 150 -4.66 2.30 7.42
N HIS A 151 -3.34 2.32 7.24
CA HIS A 151 -2.46 3.29 7.88
C HIS A 151 -1.36 3.71 6.93
N THR A 152 -1.00 5.00 6.99
CA THR A 152 0.17 5.56 6.30
C THR A 152 0.93 6.42 7.29
N HIS A 153 2.23 6.19 7.37
CA HIS A 153 3.15 7.06 8.10
C HIS A 153 4.29 7.47 7.18
N ALA A 154 4.53 8.75 7.09
CA ALA A 154 5.62 9.32 6.31
C ALA A 154 6.62 10.04 7.21
N SER A 155 7.92 9.77 7.01
CA SER A 155 9.02 10.41 7.72
C SER A 155 10.15 10.77 6.75
N PRO A 156 10.87 11.89 6.95
CA PRO A 156 11.97 12.25 6.08
C PRO A 156 13.10 11.22 6.17
N VAL A 157 13.79 11.00 5.04
CA VAL A 157 15.05 10.25 5.03
C VAL A 157 16.14 11.15 5.59
N SER A 158 16.84 10.69 6.63
CA SER A 158 17.99 11.42 7.18
C SER A 158 19.14 11.41 6.17
N VAL A 159 19.62 12.58 5.78
CA VAL A 159 20.85 12.72 4.98
C VAL A 159 21.99 12.85 6.00
N ASN A 160 22.80 11.81 6.13
CA ASN A 160 24.02 11.84 6.94
C ASN A 160 25.16 12.50 6.15
#